data_238c85cdbe7d225b98cda237c6c6ff89
#
_entry.id   238c85cdbe7d225b98cda237c6c6ff89
#
_cell.length_a   1.000
_cell.length_b   1.000
_cell.length_c   1.000
_cell.angle_alpha   90.00
_cell.angle_beta   90.00
_cell.angle_gamma   90.00
#
_symmetry.space_group_name_H-M   'P 1'
#
loop_
_entity.id
_entity.type
_entity.pdbx_description
1 polymer ?
#
loop_
_entity_poly.entity_id
_entity_poly.type
_entity_poly.pdbx_seq_one_letter_code
_entity_poly.pdbx_strand_id
1 'polypeptide(L)'
;IAAAVKKFDTVGRCLVQHCINDALVQGAEPLFFLDYIGTGKLDPEMVATAITGVANACGDHGVALLGGETAEMPGVYPDDEFDLVGTLVGVVERDYIIDGSTVEVGDK
;
A
#
# COMPACT_ATOMS: atom_id res chain seq x y z
N ILE A 1 6.48 -13.02 6.42
CA ILE A 1 5.49 -14.12 6.38
C ILE A 1 5.23 -14.53 4.93
N ALA A 2 4.88 -13.63 3.99
CA ALA A 2 4.58 -13.96 2.59
C ALA A 2 5.69 -14.78 1.93
N ALA A 3 6.96 -14.36 2.07
CA ALA A 3 8.12 -15.08 1.56
C ALA A 3 8.25 -16.48 2.17
N ALA A 4 8.07 -16.60 3.50
CA ALA A 4 8.18 -17.88 4.21
C ALA A 4 7.14 -18.93 3.78
N VAL A 5 5.93 -18.50 3.42
CA VAL A 5 4.84 -19.39 2.97
C VAL A 5 4.66 -19.38 1.44
N LYS A 6 5.48 -18.62 0.72
CA LYS A 6 5.44 -18.43 -0.74
C LYS A 6 4.06 -18.04 -1.25
N LYS A 7 3.37 -17.13 -0.53
CA LYS A 7 2.05 -16.65 -0.88
C LYS A 7 2.07 -15.12 -1.02
N PHE A 8 1.98 -14.62 -2.24
CA PHE A 8 2.17 -13.20 -2.58
C PHE A 8 0.90 -12.51 -3.09
N ASP A 9 -0.16 -13.26 -3.36
CA ASP A 9 -1.43 -12.77 -3.93
C ASP A 9 -2.22 -11.84 -3.01
N THR A 10 -1.99 -11.90 -1.70
CA THR A 10 -2.72 -11.10 -0.72
C THR A 10 -1.93 -9.92 -0.17
N VAL A 11 -0.59 -9.97 -0.22
CA VAL A 11 0.26 -8.95 0.42
C VAL A 11 0.11 -7.57 -0.23
N GLY A 12 -0.02 -7.50 -1.55
CA GLY A 12 -0.29 -6.25 -2.26
C GLY A 12 -1.65 -5.66 -1.90
N ARG A 13 -2.67 -6.51 -1.76
CA ARG A 13 -3.99 -6.09 -1.30
C ARG A 13 -3.95 -5.53 0.13
N CYS A 14 -3.24 -6.21 1.03
CA CYS A 14 -3.05 -5.75 2.41
C CYS A 14 -2.40 -4.37 2.46
N LEU A 15 -1.38 -4.12 1.62
CA LEU A 15 -0.70 -2.83 1.56
C LEU A 15 -1.66 -1.70 1.18
N VAL A 16 -2.43 -1.86 0.10
CA VAL A 16 -3.37 -0.83 -0.36
C VAL A 16 -4.42 -0.53 0.71
N GLN A 17 -5.01 -1.57 1.31
CA GLN A 17 -6.02 -1.39 2.35
C GLN A 17 -5.44 -0.72 3.61
N HIS A 18 -4.20 -1.03 3.97
CA HIS A 18 -3.50 -0.37 5.07
C HIS A 18 -3.35 1.13 4.80
N CYS A 19 -2.86 1.51 3.62
CA CYS A 19 -2.71 2.91 3.24
C CYS A 19 -4.06 3.65 3.15
N ILE A 20 -5.11 3.00 2.64
CA ILE A 20 -6.46 3.58 2.60
C ILE A 20 -6.98 3.85 4.03
N ASN A 21 -6.76 2.92 4.96
CA ASN A 21 -7.17 3.12 6.35
C ASN A 21 -6.45 4.31 6.98
N ASP A 22 -5.16 4.51 6.69
CA ASP A 22 -4.39 5.65 7.20
C ASP A 22 -4.91 7.01 6.68
N ALA A 23 -5.40 7.05 5.44
CA ALA A 23 -6.04 8.24 4.89
C ALA A 23 -7.47 8.44 5.45
N LEU A 24 -8.21 7.34 5.59
CA LEU A 24 -9.61 7.35 6.04
C LEU A 24 -9.77 7.92 7.45
N VAL A 25 -8.85 7.65 8.37
CA VAL A 25 -8.92 8.16 9.74
C VAL A 25 -8.87 9.68 9.82
N GLN A 26 -8.40 10.35 8.77
CA GLN A 26 -8.41 11.81 8.65
C GLN A 26 -9.60 12.34 7.82
N GLY A 27 -10.51 11.46 7.41
CA GLY A 27 -11.65 11.81 6.57
C GLY A 27 -11.30 12.02 5.09
N ALA A 28 -10.10 11.58 4.66
CA ALA A 28 -9.65 11.76 3.30
C ALA A 28 -10.21 10.68 2.35
N GLU A 29 -10.63 11.13 1.16
CA GLU A 29 -10.97 10.26 0.04
C GLU A 29 -9.70 9.89 -0.74
N PRO A 30 -9.39 8.60 -0.93
CA PRO A 30 -8.22 8.17 -1.67
C PRO A 30 -8.38 8.46 -3.17
N LEU A 31 -7.34 9.00 -3.81
CA LEU A 31 -7.35 9.34 -5.24
C LEU A 31 -6.47 8.40 -6.07
N PHE A 32 -5.20 8.27 -5.67
CA PHE A 32 -4.26 7.45 -6.43
C PHE A 32 -3.20 6.82 -5.53
N PHE A 33 -2.61 5.76 -6.06
CA PHE A 33 -1.63 4.93 -5.40
C PHE A 33 -0.39 4.74 -6.27
N LEU A 34 0.76 4.68 -5.62
CA LEU A 34 2.05 4.35 -6.21
C LEU A 34 2.68 3.25 -5.35
N ASP A 35 3.23 2.22 -5.98
CA ASP A 35 3.91 1.14 -5.28
C ASP A 35 5.42 1.17 -5.48
N TYR A 36 6.12 0.55 -4.57
CA TYR A 36 7.54 0.26 -4.67
C TYR A 36 7.81 -1.18 -4.24
N ILE A 37 8.58 -1.90 -5.03
CA ILE A 37 9.12 -3.21 -4.67
C ILE A 37 10.64 -3.15 -4.71
N GLY A 38 11.28 -3.41 -3.55
CA GLY A 38 12.72 -3.63 -3.44
C GLY A 38 13.00 -5.10 -3.17
N THR A 39 13.96 -5.70 -3.86
CA THR A 39 14.32 -7.12 -3.67
C THR A 39 15.82 -7.35 -3.86
N GLY A 40 16.37 -8.38 -3.23
CA GLY A 40 17.76 -8.76 -3.44
C GLY A 40 17.97 -9.41 -4.80
N LYS A 41 17.03 -10.27 -5.21
CA LYS A 41 17.00 -10.92 -6.52
C LYS A 41 15.57 -10.89 -7.07
N LEU A 42 15.40 -10.40 -8.29
CA LEU A 42 14.11 -10.26 -8.91
C LEU A 42 13.50 -11.62 -9.29
N ASP A 43 12.32 -11.90 -8.75
CA ASP A 43 11.44 -12.98 -9.19
C ASP A 43 10.22 -12.37 -9.90
N PRO A 44 10.13 -12.44 -11.24
CA PRO A 44 9.06 -11.82 -12.00
C PRO A 44 7.66 -12.36 -11.65
N GLU A 45 7.53 -13.63 -11.28
CA GLU A 45 6.23 -14.24 -10.93
C GLU A 45 5.75 -13.73 -9.56
N MET A 46 6.66 -13.63 -8.61
CA MET A 46 6.38 -13.05 -7.30
C MET A 46 5.93 -11.60 -7.43
N VAL A 47 6.69 -10.78 -8.17
CA VAL A 47 6.38 -9.37 -8.41
C VAL A 47 5.02 -9.22 -9.10
N ALA A 48 4.78 -9.95 -10.19
CA ALA A 48 3.50 -9.89 -10.91
C ALA A 48 2.31 -10.27 -10.02
N THR A 49 2.49 -11.29 -9.15
CA THR A 49 1.45 -11.72 -8.21
C THR A 49 1.16 -10.65 -7.17
N ALA A 50 2.19 -10.05 -6.57
CA ALA A 50 2.04 -8.99 -5.58
C ALA A 50 1.36 -7.74 -6.18
N ILE A 51 1.82 -7.29 -7.37
CA ILE A 51 1.24 -6.13 -8.08
C ILE A 51 -0.20 -6.40 -8.53
N THR A 52 -0.52 -7.62 -8.92
CA THR A 52 -1.92 -7.99 -9.20
C THR A 52 -2.80 -7.78 -7.96
N GLY A 53 -2.30 -8.12 -6.77
CA GLY A 53 -2.99 -7.83 -5.51
C GLY A 53 -3.20 -6.34 -5.26
N VAL A 54 -2.17 -5.51 -5.55
CA VAL A 54 -2.25 -4.05 -5.49
C VAL A 54 -3.32 -3.53 -6.46
N ALA A 55 -3.24 -3.92 -7.74
CA ALA A 55 -4.14 -3.45 -8.78
C ALA A 55 -5.61 -3.80 -8.49
N ASN A 56 -5.86 -5.03 -8.04
CA ASN A 56 -7.21 -5.47 -7.67
C ASN A 56 -7.77 -4.65 -6.50
N ALA A 57 -6.96 -4.41 -5.45
CA ALA A 57 -7.39 -3.62 -4.32
C ALA A 57 -7.64 -2.16 -4.69
N CYS A 58 -6.79 -1.56 -5.52
CA CYS A 58 -7.02 -0.22 -6.06
C CYS A 58 -8.33 -0.15 -6.85
N GLY A 59 -8.59 -1.14 -7.71
CA GLY A 59 -9.84 -1.23 -8.48
C GLY A 59 -11.08 -1.36 -7.61
N ASP A 60 -11.03 -2.20 -6.56
CA ASP A 60 -12.14 -2.40 -5.62
C ASP A 60 -12.53 -1.11 -4.87
N HIS A 61 -11.58 -0.20 -4.67
CA HIS A 61 -11.75 1.06 -3.95
C HIS A 61 -11.84 2.31 -4.86
N GLY A 62 -11.81 2.12 -6.19
CA GLY A 62 -11.84 3.25 -7.13
C GLY A 62 -10.59 4.12 -7.11
N VAL A 63 -9.48 3.61 -6.59
CA VAL A 63 -8.19 4.29 -6.51
C VAL A 63 -7.39 4.05 -7.78
N ALA A 64 -6.85 5.11 -8.38
CA ALA A 64 -6.03 4.97 -9.59
C ALA A 64 -4.62 4.46 -9.23
N LEU A 65 -4.24 3.26 -9.70
CA LEU A 65 -2.85 2.82 -9.64
C LEU A 65 -2.07 3.51 -10.78
N LEU A 66 -1.29 4.54 -10.46
CA LEU A 66 -0.59 5.35 -11.46
C LEU A 66 0.74 4.75 -11.92
N GLY A 67 1.33 3.88 -11.12
CA GLY A 67 2.62 3.26 -11.37
C GLY A 67 3.40 3.05 -10.09
N GLY A 68 4.70 2.99 -10.21
CA GLY A 68 5.59 2.74 -9.08
C GLY A 68 7.02 2.50 -9.53
N GLU A 69 7.77 1.77 -8.73
CA GLU A 69 9.15 1.39 -9.03
C GLU A 69 9.43 -0.04 -8.58
N THR A 70 10.21 -0.76 -9.36
CA THR A 70 10.72 -2.08 -8.98
C THR A 70 12.24 -2.04 -9.06
N ALA A 71 12.89 -2.29 -7.92
CA ALA A 71 14.34 -2.21 -7.79
C ALA A 71 14.94 -3.56 -7.36
N GLU A 72 15.82 -4.11 -8.19
CA GLU A 72 16.70 -5.19 -7.79
C GLU A 72 17.97 -4.59 -7.16
N MET A 73 18.20 -4.89 -5.89
CA MET A 73 19.29 -4.31 -5.10
C MET A 73 20.11 -5.40 -4.39
N PRO A 74 20.95 -6.12 -5.14
CA PRO A 74 21.82 -7.14 -4.55
C PRO A 74 22.77 -6.54 -3.52
N GLY A 75 22.88 -7.21 -2.37
CA GLY A 75 23.71 -6.76 -1.25
C GLY A 75 23.03 -5.74 -0.33
N VAL A 76 21.84 -5.22 -0.68
CA VAL A 76 20.96 -4.43 0.22
C VAL A 76 19.93 -5.36 0.85
N TYR A 77 19.26 -6.16 0.04
CA TYR A 77 18.36 -7.21 0.50
C TYR A 77 18.98 -8.58 0.31
N PRO A 78 18.70 -9.57 1.18
CA PRO A 78 18.94 -10.99 0.88
C PRO A 78 18.18 -11.43 -0.38
N ASP A 79 18.69 -12.44 -1.08
CA ASP A 79 18.18 -12.88 -2.39
C ASP A 79 16.70 -13.34 -2.35
N ASP A 80 16.25 -13.82 -1.20
CA ASP A 80 14.90 -14.36 -0.97
C ASP A 80 13.97 -13.40 -0.21
N GLU A 81 14.40 -12.16 0.01
CA GLU A 81 13.63 -11.13 0.69
C GLU A 81 13.21 -10.01 -0.25
N PHE A 82 12.11 -9.36 0.12
CA PHE A 82 11.60 -8.18 -0.57
C PHE A 82 10.90 -7.24 0.40
N ASP A 83 10.89 -5.97 0.02
CA ASP A 83 10.05 -4.93 0.61
C ASP A 83 8.96 -4.51 -0.36
N LEU A 84 7.78 -4.23 0.17
CA LEU A 84 6.64 -3.69 -0.57
C LEU A 84 6.16 -2.44 0.14
N VAL A 85 6.28 -1.30 -0.53
CA VAL A 85 5.91 0.02 0.01
C VAL A 85 4.81 0.65 -0.83
N GLY A 86 3.88 1.33 -0.18
CA GLY A 86 2.80 2.05 -0.84
C GLY A 86 2.83 3.54 -0.49
N THR A 87 2.54 4.36 -1.49
CA THR A 87 2.24 5.78 -1.31
C THR A 87 0.84 6.05 -1.80
N LEU A 88 -0.04 6.45 -0.89
CA LEU A 88 -1.41 6.84 -1.20
C LEU A 88 -1.54 8.35 -1.11
N VAL A 89 -2.19 8.95 -2.10
CA VAL A 89 -2.61 10.35 -2.07
C VAL A 89 -4.12 10.41 -2.02
N GLY A 90 -4.63 11.12 -1.03
CA GLY A 90 -6.05 11.39 -0.85
C GLY A 90 -6.33 12.89 -0.74
N VAL A 91 -7.59 13.24 -0.74
CA VAL A 91 -8.08 14.61 -0.59
C VAL A 91 -9.17 14.66 0.47
N VAL A 92 -9.17 15.74 1.24
CA VAL A 92 -10.23 16.06 2.18
C VAL A 92 -10.48 17.57 2.14
N GLU A 93 -11.73 17.97 2.26
CA GLU A 93 -12.04 19.38 2.41
C GLU A 93 -11.48 19.90 3.74
N ARG A 94 -10.86 21.06 3.70
CA ARG A 94 -10.11 21.61 4.85
C ARG A 94 -10.93 21.65 6.14
N ASP A 95 -12.22 22.00 6.03
CA ASP A 95 -13.11 22.15 7.17
C ASP A 95 -13.65 20.81 7.71
N TYR A 96 -13.34 19.70 7.02
CA TYR A 96 -13.75 18.33 7.38
C TYR A 96 -12.59 17.42 7.79
N ILE A 97 -11.38 17.98 7.93
CA ILE A 97 -10.22 17.21 8.40
C ILE A 97 -10.47 16.70 9.82
N ILE A 98 -10.31 15.40 10.01
CA ILE A 98 -10.34 14.75 11.32
C ILE A 98 -8.92 14.73 11.87
N ASP A 99 -8.57 15.68 12.72
CA ASP A 99 -7.22 15.83 13.29
C ASP A 99 -7.15 15.59 14.82
N GLY A 100 -8.28 15.19 15.41
CA GLY A 100 -8.41 14.95 16.84
C GLY A 100 -8.67 16.21 17.68
N SER A 101 -8.69 17.40 17.07
CA SER A 101 -8.91 18.68 17.82
C SER A 101 -10.28 18.77 18.48
N THR A 102 -11.26 18.02 18.00
CA THR A 102 -12.64 18.01 18.51
C THR A 102 -12.93 16.86 19.46
N VAL A 103 -11.93 16.02 19.80
CA VAL A 103 -12.14 14.88 20.71
C VAL A 103 -12.38 15.37 22.13
N GLU A 104 -13.46 14.90 22.76
CA GLU A 104 -13.87 15.30 24.09
C GLU A 104 -14.07 14.07 25.01
N VAL A 105 -14.06 14.34 26.34
CA VAL A 105 -14.33 13.29 27.34
C VAL A 105 -15.78 12.82 27.22
N GLY A 106 -15.94 11.55 26.88
CA GLY A 106 -17.27 10.93 26.69
C GLY A 106 -17.56 10.51 25.27
N ASP A 107 -16.69 10.83 24.30
CA ASP A 107 -16.79 10.34 22.92
C ASP A 107 -16.68 8.80 22.88
N LYS A 108 -17.28 8.21 21.87
CA LYS A 108 -17.33 6.74 21.68
C LYS A 108 -16.64 6.32 20.40
#